data_7c244d7c381c37999b47de39073fb840
#
_entry.id   7c244d7c381c37999b47de39073fb840
#
_cell.length_a   1.000
_cell.length_b   1.000
_cell.length_c   1.000
_cell.angle_alpha   90.00
_cell.angle_beta   90.00
_cell.angle_gamma   90.00
#
_symmetry.space_group_name_H-M   'P 1'
#
loop_
_entity.id
_entity.type
_entity.pdbx_description
1 polymer ?
#
loop_
_entity_poly.entity_id
_entity_poly.type
_entity_poly.pdbx_seq_one_letter_code
_entity_poly.pdbx_strand_id
1 'polypeptide(L)'
;TLITLFASKHGNITVVGDNDQGIYSFRGADISNILNFEKDFPGTKIIKLEQNYRCTGNILKVANSVIKNNEVKYKKELWTQNEEGFLPKVYVADNEYDEASYIAEQIEHLKREEYYKYSDFAILYRMNTQSRAIEDIFRRENVPYKVIGGLKFYERKEIKDIIAYLRLIQNSSDNLSLKRIINEPKRGIGKTSLDKVEQIANSNEI
;
A
#
# COMPACT_ATOMS: atom_id res chain seq x y z
N THR A 1 13.07 -14.94 -25.04
CA THR A 1 12.77 -14.88 -23.60
C THR A 1 12.69 -16.27 -22.99
N LEU A 2 12.79 -16.42 -21.65
CA LEU A 2 12.67 -17.71 -20.94
C LEU A 2 11.35 -18.43 -21.27
N ILE A 3 10.26 -17.70 -21.32
CA ILE A 3 8.91 -18.23 -21.62
C ILE A 3 8.90 -18.87 -23.03
N THR A 4 9.49 -18.22 -24.02
CA THR A 4 9.59 -18.73 -25.38
C THR A 4 10.37 -20.05 -25.43
N LEU A 5 11.46 -20.16 -24.65
CA LEU A 5 12.24 -21.38 -24.54
C LEU A 5 11.44 -22.54 -23.91
N PHE A 6 10.70 -22.29 -22.84
CA PHE A 6 9.85 -23.30 -22.21
C PHE A 6 8.69 -23.75 -23.11
N ALA A 7 8.10 -22.84 -23.87
CA ALA A 7 6.99 -23.15 -24.78
C ALA A 7 7.43 -23.71 -26.13
N SER A 8 8.73 -23.67 -26.48
CA SER A 8 9.24 -23.98 -27.82
C SER A 8 8.86 -25.36 -28.34
N LYS A 9 8.72 -26.36 -27.47
CA LYS A 9 8.44 -27.74 -27.86
C LYS A 9 6.96 -27.99 -28.18
N HIS A 10 6.03 -27.33 -27.49
CA HIS A 10 4.61 -27.64 -27.57
C HIS A 10 3.74 -26.46 -28.01
N GLY A 11 4.27 -25.23 -28.02
CA GLY A 11 3.52 -24.02 -28.33
C GLY A 11 2.30 -23.75 -27.43
N ASN A 12 2.12 -24.58 -26.41
CA ASN A 12 0.96 -24.47 -25.51
C ASN A 12 1.30 -23.53 -24.34
N ILE A 13 0.91 -22.28 -24.48
CA ILE A 13 1.16 -21.22 -23.51
C ILE A 13 -0.09 -20.37 -23.34
N THR A 14 -0.44 -20.10 -22.09
CA THR A 14 -1.51 -19.18 -21.74
C THR A 14 -0.93 -18.10 -20.81
N VAL A 15 -1.20 -16.85 -21.15
CA VAL A 15 -0.83 -15.71 -20.31
C VAL A 15 -2.08 -14.95 -19.91
N VAL A 16 -2.10 -14.47 -18.68
CA VAL A 16 -3.20 -13.68 -18.13
C VAL A 16 -2.63 -12.37 -17.61
N GLY A 17 -3.31 -11.28 -17.90
CA GLY A 17 -2.90 -9.98 -17.41
C GLY A 17 -3.99 -8.93 -17.60
N ASP A 18 -3.77 -7.78 -16.99
CA ASP A 18 -4.64 -6.63 -17.11
C ASP A 18 -3.81 -5.39 -17.46
N ASN A 19 -3.99 -4.89 -18.67
CA ASN A 19 -3.27 -3.74 -19.17
C ASN A 19 -3.67 -2.42 -18.50
N ASP A 20 -4.83 -2.37 -17.85
CA ASP A 20 -5.29 -1.18 -17.14
C ASP A 20 -4.85 -1.15 -15.66
N GLN A 21 -4.27 -2.26 -15.15
CA GLN A 21 -3.76 -2.37 -13.79
C GLN A 21 -2.22 -2.34 -13.69
N GLY A 22 -1.54 -1.91 -14.76
CA GLY A 22 -0.09 -1.82 -14.83
C GLY A 22 0.48 -0.64 -14.04
N ILE A 23 0.32 -0.61 -12.71
CA ILE A 23 0.70 0.52 -11.84
C ILE A 23 2.16 0.49 -11.36
N TYR A 24 2.97 -0.46 -11.77
CA TYR A 24 4.37 -0.62 -11.33
C TYR A 24 5.42 -0.25 -12.41
N SER A 25 5.07 0.54 -13.41
CA SER A 25 6.00 1.01 -14.45
C SER A 25 7.23 1.72 -13.85
N PHE A 26 7.03 2.49 -12.79
CA PHE A 26 8.11 3.16 -12.04
C PHE A 26 9.09 2.20 -11.34
N ARG A 27 8.76 0.89 -11.25
CA ARG A 27 9.62 -0.19 -10.74
C ARG A 27 10.14 -1.10 -11.87
N GLY A 28 10.04 -0.66 -13.12
CA GLY A 28 10.51 -1.42 -14.28
C GLY A 28 9.54 -2.48 -14.80
N ALA A 29 8.28 -2.48 -14.34
CA ALA A 29 7.24 -3.32 -14.93
C ALA A 29 6.92 -2.79 -16.35
N ASP A 30 6.98 -3.67 -17.33
CA ASP A 30 6.73 -3.33 -18.73
C ASP A 30 5.49 -4.05 -19.24
N ILE A 31 4.46 -3.26 -19.50
CA ILE A 31 3.19 -3.74 -20.05
C ILE A 31 3.31 -4.20 -21.49
N SER A 32 4.39 -3.78 -22.20
CA SER A 32 4.62 -4.16 -23.60
C SER A 32 4.74 -5.68 -23.78
N ASN A 33 5.19 -6.40 -22.75
CA ASN A 33 5.27 -7.85 -22.76
C ASN A 33 3.93 -8.53 -23.07
N ILE A 34 2.82 -8.04 -22.49
CA ILE A 34 1.50 -8.60 -22.78
C ILE A 34 0.90 -8.03 -24.07
N LEU A 35 1.14 -6.75 -24.35
CA LEU A 35 0.63 -6.09 -25.57
C LEU A 35 1.28 -6.63 -26.85
N ASN A 36 2.52 -7.09 -26.78
CA ASN A 36 3.25 -7.65 -27.92
C ASN A 36 3.18 -9.19 -27.99
N PHE A 37 2.47 -9.84 -27.08
CA PHE A 37 2.41 -11.29 -27.01
C PHE A 37 1.96 -11.94 -28.32
N GLU A 38 1.00 -11.36 -29.04
CA GLU A 38 0.56 -11.84 -30.36
C GLU A 38 1.65 -11.78 -31.43
N LYS A 39 2.62 -10.83 -31.31
CA LYS A 39 3.76 -10.73 -32.22
C LYS A 39 4.76 -11.84 -31.97
N ASP A 40 4.99 -12.16 -30.69
CA ASP A 40 5.92 -13.21 -30.27
C ASP A 40 5.35 -14.61 -30.49
N PHE A 41 4.02 -14.75 -30.44
CA PHE A 41 3.29 -16.01 -30.63
C PHE A 41 2.16 -15.85 -31.65
N PRO A 42 2.46 -15.95 -32.96
CA PRO A 42 1.44 -15.84 -34.01
C PRO A 42 0.36 -16.90 -33.86
N GLY A 43 -0.89 -16.51 -34.06
CA GLY A 43 -2.06 -17.39 -33.87
C GLY A 43 -2.61 -17.41 -32.44
N THR A 44 -2.12 -16.54 -31.55
CA THR A 44 -2.65 -16.38 -30.20
C THR A 44 -4.13 -16.02 -30.22
N LYS A 45 -4.93 -16.77 -29.45
CA LYS A 45 -6.35 -16.46 -29.22
C LYS A 45 -6.46 -15.54 -28.01
N ILE A 46 -7.06 -14.36 -28.23
CA ILE A 46 -7.33 -13.40 -27.15
C ILE A 46 -8.75 -13.63 -26.62
N ILE A 47 -8.87 -13.80 -25.32
CA ILE A 47 -10.15 -13.92 -24.61
C ILE A 47 -10.23 -12.79 -23.60
N LYS A 48 -11.25 -11.93 -23.71
CA LYS A 48 -11.51 -10.86 -22.77
C LYS A 48 -12.40 -11.36 -21.64
N LEU A 49 -11.96 -11.16 -20.39
CA LEU A 49 -12.77 -11.46 -19.22
C LEU A 49 -13.41 -10.16 -18.75
N GLU A 50 -14.63 -9.88 -19.24
CA GLU A 50 -15.31 -8.61 -19.02
C GLU A 50 -16.36 -8.68 -17.90
N GLN A 51 -16.80 -9.89 -17.52
CA GLN A 51 -17.72 -10.05 -16.40
C GLN A 51 -17.00 -9.86 -15.07
N ASN A 52 -17.49 -8.92 -14.27
CA ASN A 52 -17.00 -8.65 -12.92
C ASN A 52 -17.99 -9.19 -11.89
N TYR A 53 -17.48 -9.96 -10.94
CA TYR A 53 -18.25 -10.60 -9.86
C TYR A 53 -18.09 -9.92 -8.51
N ARG A 54 -17.25 -8.89 -8.43
CA ARG A 54 -16.86 -8.21 -7.17
C ARG A 54 -17.72 -6.97 -6.91
N CYS A 55 -17.87 -6.13 -7.92
CA CYS A 55 -18.38 -4.78 -7.77
C CYS A 55 -19.86 -4.70 -8.16
N THR A 56 -20.55 -3.72 -7.58
CA THR A 56 -21.89 -3.29 -8.00
C THR A 56 -21.83 -2.49 -9.31
N GLY A 57 -22.97 -2.32 -9.97
CA GLY A 57 -23.06 -1.66 -11.27
C GLY A 57 -22.53 -0.22 -11.26
N ASN A 58 -22.88 0.56 -10.23
CA ASN A 58 -22.45 1.95 -10.12
C ASN A 58 -20.95 2.12 -9.94
N ILE A 59 -20.29 1.20 -9.22
CA ILE A 59 -18.81 1.19 -9.10
C ILE A 59 -18.18 0.93 -10.47
N LEU A 60 -18.72 -0.04 -11.25
CA LEU A 60 -18.18 -0.34 -12.57
C LEU A 60 -18.40 0.80 -13.57
N LYS A 61 -19.52 1.51 -13.51
CA LYS A 61 -19.78 2.69 -14.36
C LYS A 61 -18.69 3.75 -14.15
N VAL A 62 -18.33 4.03 -12.90
CA VAL A 62 -17.24 4.98 -12.58
C VAL A 62 -15.88 4.44 -13.04
N ALA A 63 -15.57 3.17 -12.75
CA ALA A 63 -14.31 2.55 -13.17
C ALA A 63 -14.15 2.57 -14.70
N ASN A 64 -15.17 2.16 -15.45
CA ASN A 64 -15.15 2.21 -16.91
C ASN A 64 -14.99 3.64 -17.44
N SER A 65 -15.60 4.63 -16.78
CA SER A 65 -15.46 6.05 -17.16
C SER A 65 -14.02 6.56 -16.98
N VAL A 66 -13.34 6.16 -15.91
CA VAL A 66 -11.93 6.49 -15.69
C VAL A 66 -11.05 5.84 -16.75
N ILE A 67 -11.26 4.55 -17.01
CA ILE A 67 -10.45 3.77 -17.95
C ILE A 67 -10.63 4.21 -19.41
N LYS A 68 -11.77 4.78 -19.78
CA LYS A 68 -11.98 5.34 -21.13
C LYS A 68 -10.93 6.38 -21.54
N ASN A 69 -10.28 7.03 -20.59
CA ASN A 69 -9.23 7.99 -20.84
C ASN A 69 -7.87 7.33 -21.17
N ASN A 70 -7.72 6.01 -20.99
CA ASN A 70 -6.52 5.30 -21.35
C ASN A 70 -6.45 4.99 -22.85
N GLU A 71 -5.30 5.27 -23.46
CA GLU A 71 -4.99 4.83 -24.84
C GLU A 71 -4.52 3.37 -24.80
N VAL A 72 -5.43 2.41 -24.93
CA VAL A 72 -5.10 0.99 -24.84
C VAL A 72 -5.46 0.23 -26.10
N LYS A 73 -4.57 -0.71 -26.48
CA LYS A 73 -4.76 -1.58 -27.67
C LYS A 73 -6.00 -2.46 -27.56
N TYR A 74 -6.29 -2.99 -26.37
CA TYR A 74 -7.39 -3.90 -26.13
C TYR A 74 -8.42 -3.26 -25.19
N LYS A 75 -9.35 -2.47 -25.77
CA LYS A 75 -10.45 -1.91 -24.98
C LYS A 75 -11.34 -3.04 -24.47
N LYS A 76 -11.65 -3.00 -23.19
CA LYS A 76 -12.64 -3.86 -22.52
C LYS A 76 -13.63 -2.98 -21.77
N GLU A 77 -14.83 -3.46 -21.59
CA GLU A 77 -15.87 -2.82 -20.79
C GLU A 77 -16.37 -3.81 -19.75
N LEU A 78 -16.08 -3.52 -18.50
CA LEU A 78 -16.49 -4.40 -17.40
C LEU A 78 -17.98 -4.26 -17.15
N TRP A 79 -18.67 -5.39 -17.02
CA TRP A 79 -20.07 -5.48 -16.67
C TRP A 79 -20.31 -6.47 -15.53
N THR A 80 -21.45 -6.36 -14.84
CA THR A 80 -21.79 -7.25 -13.72
C THR A 80 -23.27 -7.61 -13.74
N GLN A 81 -23.60 -8.75 -13.14
CA GLN A 81 -24.97 -9.15 -12.80
C GLN A 81 -25.36 -8.77 -11.37
N ASN A 82 -24.41 -8.21 -10.60
CA ASN A 82 -24.72 -7.70 -9.28
C ASN A 82 -25.67 -6.50 -9.38
N GLU A 83 -26.31 -6.16 -8.28
CA GLU A 83 -27.18 -4.99 -8.18
C GLU A 83 -26.44 -3.68 -8.54
N GLU A 84 -27.20 -2.62 -8.79
CA GLU A 84 -26.64 -1.30 -9.09
C GLU A 84 -25.79 -0.75 -7.94
N GLY A 85 -26.20 -0.99 -6.69
CA GLY A 85 -25.52 -0.53 -5.48
C GLY A 85 -25.57 0.99 -5.28
N PHE A 86 -24.90 1.47 -4.25
CA PHE A 86 -24.83 2.90 -3.93
C PHE A 86 -23.98 3.66 -4.96
N LEU A 87 -24.33 4.91 -5.17
CA LEU A 87 -23.49 5.83 -5.97
C LEU A 87 -22.20 6.17 -5.21
N PRO A 88 -21.05 6.08 -5.88
CA PRO A 88 -19.79 6.60 -5.30
C PRO A 88 -19.93 8.08 -4.95
N LYS A 89 -19.40 8.47 -3.78
CA LYS A 89 -19.39 9.83 -3.29
C LYS A 89 -18.01 10.44 -3.49
N VAL A 90 -17.95 11.73 -3.79
CA VAL A 90 -16.73 12.53 -3.81
C VAL A 90 -16.82 13.52 -2.66
N TYR A 91 -15.80 13.53 -1.83
CA TYR A 91 -15.61 14.51 -0.77
C TYR A 91 -14.34 15.30 -1.06
N VAL A 92 -14.43 16.61 -1.00
CA VAL A 92 -13.28 17.53 -1.17
C VAL A 92 -12.96 18.09 0.20
N ALA A 93 -11.86 17.63 0.78
CA ALA A 93 -11.40 18.02 2.08
C ALA A 93 -10.56 19.32 2.01
N ASP A 94 -10.56 20.09 3.08
CA ASP A 94 -9.73 21.30 3.21
C ASP A 94 -8.24 20.95 3.43
N ASN A 95 -7.96 19.82 4.06
CA ASN A 95 -6.62 19.30 4.34
C ASN A 95 -6.67 17.80 4.66
N GLU A 96 -5.49 17.19 4.84
CA GLU A 96 -5.35 15.75 5.11
C GLU A 96 -5.98 15.28 6.42
N TYR A 97 -6.12 16.16 7.43
CA TYR A 97 -6.78 15.81 8.69
C TYR A 97 -8.31 15.86 8.57
N ASP A 98 -8.83 16.80 7.80
CA ASP A 98 -10.26 16.86 7.45
C ASP A 98 -10.66 15.62 6.64
N GLU A 99 -9.84 15.22 5.64
CA GLU A 99 -10.03 13.98 4.90
C GLU A 99 -10.10 12.76 5.84
N ALA A 100 -9.12 12.64 6.75
CA ALA A 100 -9.05 11.53 7.68
C ALA A 100 -10.21 11.52 8.68
N SER A 101 -10.65 12.69 9.15
CA SER A 101 -11.81 12.83 10.04
C SER A 101 -13.09 12.42 9.34
N TYR A 102 -13.31 12.90 8.10
CA TYR A 102 -14.46 12.49 7.29
C TYR A 102 -14.51 10.96 7.09
N ILE A 103 -13.36 10.33 6.80
CA ILE A 103 -13.29 8.87 6.64
C ILE A 103 -13.70 8.17 7.95
N ALA A 104 -13.18 8.61 9.10
CA ALA A 104 -13.51 8.02 10.39
C ALA A 104 -15.01 8.17 10.71
N GLU A 105 -15.59 9.33 10.45
CA GLU A 105 -17.03 9.59 10.64
C GLU A 105 -17.89 8.71 9.74
N GLN A 106 -17.52 8.52 8.46
CA GLN A 106 -18.25 7.64 7.55
C GLN A 106 -18.20 6.18 8.00
N ILE A 107 -17.04 5.71 8.48
CA ILE A 107 -16.91 4.35 9.01
C ILE A 107 -17.83 4.15 10.22
N GLU A 108 -17.80 5.08 11.19
CA GLU A 108 -18.63 4.98 12.39
C GLU A 108 -20.13 5.11 12.08
N HIS A 109 -20.50 5.95 11.11
CA HIS A 109 -21.88 6.07 10.63
C HIS A 109 -22.35 4.75 10.02
N LEU A 110 -21.64 4.19 9.05
CA LEU A 110 -22.01 2.95 8.36
C LEU A 110 -22.05 1.75 9.32
N LYS A 111 -21.17 1.69 10.29
CA LYS A 111 -21.24 0.66 11.35
C LYS A 111 -22.52 0.72 12.18
N ARG A 112 -23.00 1.92 12.49
CA ARG A 112 -24.21 2.11 13.30
C ARG A 112 -25.49 1.84 12.51
N GLU A 113 -25.54 2.36 11.29
CA GLU A 113 -26.78 2.35 10.48
C GLU A 113 -26.93 1.06 9.64
N GLU A 114 -25.79 0.49 9.15
CA GLU A 114 -25.78 -0.59 8.15
C GLU A 114 -25.16 -1.89 8.68
N TYR A 115 -24.79 -1.95 9.97
CA TYR A 115 -24.20 -3.12 10.63
C TYR A 115 -22.86 -3.59 10.05
N TYR A 116 -22.11 -2.74 9.36
CA TYR A 116 -20.76 -3.06 8.88
C TYR A 116 -19.78 -3.26 10.04
N LYS A 117 -18.78 -4.12 9.80
CA LYS A 117 -17.65 -4.32 10.72
C LYS A 117 -16.45 -3.51 10.24
N TYR A 118 -15.52 -3.19 11.12
CA TYR A 118 -14.27 -2.52 10.71
C TYR A 118 -13.50 -3.28 9.64
N SER A 119 -13.60 -4.62 9.60
CA SER A 119 -13.00 -5.47 8.56
C SER A 119 -13.58 -5.28 7.16
N ASP A 120 -14.73 -4.65 7.04
CA ASP A 120 -15.42 -4.46 5.76
C ASP A 120 -14.99 -3.18 5.06
N PHE A 121 -14.16 -2.36 5.72
CA PHE A 121 -13.64 -1.11 5.17
C PHE A 121 -12.19 -1.26 4.72
N ALA A 122 -11.85 -0.63 3.60
CA ALA A 122 -10.49 -0.48 3.12
C ALA A 122 -10.24 0.95 2.67
N ILE A 123 -9.10 1.52 3.10
CA ILE A 123 -8.66 2.83 2.67
C ILE A 123 -7.43 2.65 1.77
N LEU A 124 -7.52 3.17 0.56
CA LEU A 124 -6.47 3.09 -0.43
C LEU A 124 -5.89 4.49 -0.65
N TYR A 125 -4.56 4.58 -0.63
CA TYR A 125 -3.84 5.84 -0.87
C TYR A 125 -2.67 5.61 -1.82
N ARG A 126 -2.23 6.68 -2.47
CA ARG A 126 -1.16 6.61 -3.48
C ARG A 126 0.24 6.54 -2.87
N MET A 127 0.47 7.26 -1.79
CA MET A 127 1.77 7.38 -1.14
C MET A 127 1.69 7.02 0.34
N ASN A 128 2.69 6.28 0.84
CA ASN A 128 2.74 5.88 2.25
C ASN A 128 2.76 7.06 3.24
N THR A 129 3.13 8.26 2.80
CA THR A 129 3.09 9.47 3.62
C THR A 129 1.67 9.90 3.99
N GLN A 130 0.68 9.58 3.15
CA GLN A 130 -0.73 9.91 3.37
C GLN A 130 -1.33 9.10 4.55
N SER A 131 -0.77 7.94 4.87
CA SER A 131 -1.27 7.14 6.01
C SER A 131 -1.16 7.84 7.36
N ARG A 132 -0.24 8.81 7.51
CA ARG A 132 0.03 9.45 8.80
C ARG A 132 -1.20 10.16 9.38
N ALA A 133 -1.82 11.04 8.60
CA ALA A 133 -3.00 11.78 9.06
C ALA A 133 -4.15 10.82 9.41
N ILE A 134 -4.35 9.78 8.58
CA ILE A 134 -5.35 8.74 8.82
C ILE A 134 -5.05 7.97 10.12
N GLU A 135 -3.79 7.55 10.32
CA GLU A 135 -3.38 6.83 11.53
C GLU A 135 -3.52 7.69 12.80
N ASP A 136 -3.21 9.00 12.72
CA ASP A 136 -3.33 9.93 13.84
C ASP A 136 -4.80 10.13 14.23
N ILE A 137 -5.69 10.36 13.27
CA ILE A 137 -7.14 10.49 13.50
C ILE A 137 -7.72 9.18 14.04
N PHE A 138 -7.42 8.03 13.42
CA PHE A 138 -7.95 6.73 13.86
C PHE A 138 -7.52 6.37 15.27
N ARG A 139 -6.29 6.75 15.66
CA ARG A 139 -5.83 6.59 17.04
C ARG A 139 -6.56 7.50 18.01
N ARG A 140 -6.81 8.75 17.63
CA ARG A 140 -7.55 9.72 18.44
C ARG A 140 -9.01 9.29 18.63
N GLU A 141 -9.65 8.81 17.56
CA GLU A 141 -11.07 8.38 17.57
C GLU A 141 -11.26 6.92 18.00
N ASN A 142 -10.16 6.21 18.38
CA ASN A 142 -10.17 4.80 18.77
C ASN A 142 -10.71 3.86 17.66
N VAL A 143 -10.54 4.20 16.39
CA VAL A 143 -10.88 3.35 15.26
C VAL A 143 -9.78 2.31 15.06
N PRO A 144 -10.04 1.01 15.19
CA PRO A 144 -9.02 -0.02 14.98
C PRO A 144 -8.65 -0.14 13.51
N TYR A 145 -7.35 -0.22 13.22
CA TYR A 145 -6.85 -0.33 11.85
C TYR A 145 -5.61 -1.20 11.73
N LYS A 146 -5.36 -1.67 10.50
CA LYS A 146 -4.14 -2.40 10.12
C LYS A 146 -3.57 -1.80 8.83
N VAL A 147 -2.30 -1.42 8.85
CA VAL A 147 -1.57 -1.01 7.63
C VAL A 147 -1.08 -2.27 6.91
N ILE A 148 -1.42 -2.40 5.63
CA ILE A 148 -1.05 -3.54 4.79
C ILE A 148 0.00 -3.08 3.78
N GLY A 149 1.08 -3.86 3.61
CA GLY A 149 2.14 -3.57 2.65
C GLY A 149 3.14 -2.49 3.07
N GLY A 150 3.07 -2.01 4.30
CA GLY A 150 3.99 -1.02 4.87
C GLY A 150 4.10 -1.15 6.38
N LEU A 151 5.11 -0.47 6.94
CA LEU A 151 5.20 -0.26 8.39
C LEU A 151 4.34 0.96 8.76
N LYS A 152 3.67 0.90 9.90
CA LYS A 152 3.00 2.08 10.49
C LYS A 152 4.00 3.22 10.59
N PHE A 153 3.55 4.47 10.46
CA PHE A 153 4.43 5.63 10.45
C PHE A 153 5.44 5.60 11.60
N TYR A 154 4.96 5.39 12.82
CA TYR A 154 5.81 5.34 14.02
C TYR A 154 6.65 4.06 14.17
N GLU A 155 6.43 3.06 13.34
CA GLU A 155 7.22 1.81 13.31
C GLU A 155 8.42 1.90 12.36
N ARG A 156 8.47 2.92 11.50
CA ARG A 156 9.57 3.13 10.56
C ARG A 156 10.88 3.39 11.31
N LYS A 157 11.97 2.82 10.78
CA LYS A 157 13.29 2.91 11.42
C LYS A 157 13.69 4.36 11.69
N GLU A 158 13.63 5.21 10.66
CA GLU A 158 14.01 6.62 10.71
C GLU A 158 13.21 7.42 11.73
N ILE A 159 11.92 7.12 11.88
CA ILE A 159 11.06 7.79 12.86
C ILE A 159 11.42 7.35 14.27
N LYS A 160 11.64 6.05 14.48
CA LYS A 160 12.08 5.53 15.78
C LYS A 160 13.45 6.08 16.18
N ASP A 161 14.36 6.28 15.22
CA ASP A 161 15.67 6.85 15.46
C ASP A 161 15.57 8.31 15.90
N ILE A 162 14.77 9.13 15.21
CA ILE A 162 14.51 10.52 15.59
C ILE A 162 13.86 10.60 16.99
N ILE A 163 12.86 9.77 17.26
CA ILE A 163 12.23 9.73 18.58
C ILE A 163 13.23 9.36 19.66
N ALA A 164 14.15 8.43 19.40
CA ALA A 164 15.17 8.05 20.36
C ALA A 164 16.15 9.21 20.63
N TYR A 165 16.51 10.01 19.62
CA TYR A 165 17.27 11.25 19.82
C TYR A 165 16.54 12.23 20.74
N LEU A 166 15.25 12.49 20.47
CA LEU A 166 14.45 13.40 21.28
C LEU A 166 14.31 12.92 22.73
N ARG A 167 14.14 11.62 22.94
CA ARG A 167 14.08 11.03 24.28
C ARG A 167 15.38 11.21 25.06
N LEU A 168 16.53 11.03 24.40
CA LEU A 168 17.84 11.27 25.05
C LEU A 168 18.07 12.73 25.40
N ILE A 169 17.58 13.67 24.60
CA ILE A 169 17.64 15.10 24.94
C ILE A 169 16.82 15.38 26.20
N GLN A 170 15.65 14.75 26.34
CA GLN A 170 14.78 14.91 27.48
C GLN A 170 15.28 14.13 28.72
N ASN A 171 15.80 12.93 28.52
CA ASN A 171 16.33 12.04 29.57
C ASN A 171 17.63 11.38 29.10
N SER A 172 18.76 11.92 29.57
CA SER A 172 20.09 11.42 29.22
C SER A 172 20.40 10.02 29.79
N SER A 173 19.59 9.51 30.71
CA SER A 173 19.72 8.16 31.28
C SER A 173 18.91 7.09 30.53
N ASP A 174 18.28 7.42 29.38
CA ASP A 174 17.57 6.45 28.56
C ASP A 174 18.55 5.58 27.74
N ASN A 175 19.07 4.54 28.40
CA ASN A 175 20.03 3.59 27.80
C ASN A 175 19.47 2.86 26.57
N LEU A 176 18.14 2.63 26.48
CA LEU A 176 17.53 1.99 25.32
C LEU A 176 17.59 2.89 24.08
N SER A 177 17.24 4.16 24.27
CA SER A 177 17.33 5.16 23.20
C SER A 177 18.79 5.40 22.80
N LEU A 178 19.74 5.45 23.77
CA LEU A 178 21.16 5.57 23.48
C LEU A 178 21.68 4.41 22.62
N LYS A 179 21.44 3.17 23.03
CA LYS A 179 21.85 1.96 22.28
C LYS A 179 21.30 1.96 20.87
N ARG A 180 20.09 2.47 20.67
CA ARG A 180 19.47 2.55 19.36
C ARG A 180 20.20 3.51 18.43
N ILE A 181 20.62 4.68 18.89
CA ILE A 181 21.11 5.77 18.03
C ILE A 181 22.63 5.97 18.07
N ILE A 182 23.34 5.29 18.96
CA ILE A 182 24.78 5.50 19.14
C ILE A 182 25.59 5.33 17.85
N ASN A 183 25.12 4.50 16.93
CA ASN A 183 25.72 4.28 15.61
C ASN A 183 24.78 4.67 14.45
N GLU A 184 23.78 5.48 14.69
CA GLU A 184 22.89 6.08 13.69
C GLU A 184 22.98 7.62 13.75
N PRO A 185 23.51 8.32 12.75
CA PRO A 185 24.23 7.80 11.57
C PRO A 185 25.50 7.03 11.93
N LYS A 186 26.03 6.23 11.00
CA LYS A 186 27.22 5.39 11.26
C LYS A 186 28.39 6.20 11.81
N ARG A 187 28.90 5.82 12.98
CA ARG A 187 30.02 6.44 13.69
C ARG A 187 31.17 5.48 13.95
N GLY A 188 31.16 4.29 13.33
CA GLY A 188 32.17 3.25 13.56
C GLY A 188 32.02 2.50 14.88
N ILE A 189 30.93 2.67 15.61
CA ILE A 189 30.66 1.99 16.87
C ILE A 189 29.96 0.68 16.59
N GLY A 190 30.74 -0.42 16.58
CA GLY A 190 30.21 -1.76 16.41
C GLY A 190 29.71 -2.39 17.71
N LYS A 191 29.08 -3.58 17.58
CA LYS A 191 28.57 -4.34 18.72
C LYS A 191 29.61 -4.59 19.79
N THR A 192 30.83 -4.99 19.40
CA THR A 192 31.95 -5.24 20.34
C THR A 192 32.35 -4.01 21.16
N SER A 193 32.29 -2.81 20.55
CA SER A 193 32.58 -1.56 21.28
C SER A 193 31.48 -1.23 22.27
N LEU A 194 30.20 -1.47 21.86
CA LEU A 194 29.06 -1.26 22.74
C LEU A 194 29.09 -2.20 23.94
N ASP A 195 29.36 -3.49 23.71
CA ASP A 195 29.44 -4.50 24.76
C ASP A 195 30.53 -4.14 25.79
N LYS A 196 31.70 -3.59 25.34
CA LYS A 196 32.76 -3.11 26.24
C LYS A 196 32.30 -1.91 27.08
N VAL A 197 31.63 -0.95 26.48
CA VAL A 197 31.06 0.23 27.20
C VAL A 197 30.07 -0.23 28.26
N GLU A 198 29.16 -1.16 27.93
CA GLU A 198 28.23 -1.72 28.90
C GLU A 198 28.90 -2.46 30.05
N GLN A 199 29.96 -3.24 29.78
CA GLN A 199 30.72 -3.90 30.83
C GLN A 199 31.37 -2.91 31.78
N ILE A 200 31.96 -1.83 31.24
CA ILE A 200 32.59 -0.78 32.05
C ILE A 200 31.57 -0.01 32.88
N ALA A 201 30.43 0.36 32.27
CA ALA A 201 29.35 1.05 32.97
C ALA A 201 28.80 0.21 34.12
N ASN A 202 28.50 -1.08 33.87
CA ASN A 202 28.00 -1.99 34.90
C ASN A 202 29.01 -2.22 36.04
N SER A 203 30.32 -2.25 35.73
CA SER A 203 31.36 -2.42 36.76
C SER A 203 31.59 -1.17 37.60
N ASN A 204 31.18 -0.02 37.14
CA ASN A 204 31.33 1.25 37.88
C ASN A 204 29.97 1.78 38.43
N GLU A 205 28.92 0.97 38.35
CA GLU A 205 27.57 1.34 38.82
C GLU A 205 27.02 2.64 38.18
N ILE A 206 27.34 2.85 36.88
CA ILE A 206 26.94 4.05 36.13
C ILE A 206 25.88 3.67 35.11
#